data_33ac973f3ef255c878e4ad374748674b
#
_entry.id   33ac973f3ef255c878e4ad374748674b
#
_cell.length_a   1.000
_cell.length_b   1.000
_cell.length_c   1.000
_cell.angle_alpha   90.00
_cell.angle_beta   90.00
_cell.angle_gamma   90.00
#
_symmetry.space_group_name_H-M   'P 1'
#
loop_
_entity.id
_entity.type
_entity.pdbx_description
1 polymer ?
#
loop_
_entity_poly.entity_id
_entity_poly.type
_entity_poly.pdbx_seq_one_letter_code
_entity_poly.pdbx_strand_id
1 'polypeptide(L)'
;MALGRRMFLKSAGGALLGIPFLASLAPKESRAAVAPMAKRFIAIHSYSGQFAREWYPTSTPTGYQLRDAIYPGSSKADGTTYLSQRVPGTRHSWARLSDFAATGVSNVIGTSLNAHLDKINLLRGVDFMVGGSHSYGAYFGNYAASAATEAQALPEMPTIDQVLAYSPRFYPTTPKKRTLHLGTGSPNTFSYTNYGMPTGVIEQASAHLNPAQAWDDIFRGFSAPSTPREHPNRSLLQAVREDYLRVSRHPRLSANDKQSLDRHVSFLADIERGLMTQSQATCTVPARPREIENGYPWRDVSSISDLEDTISLMIDVAVAAIRCDLTRIVTFNIQKALFDISGALTASYHDSADVAGDWHQFAHDAASNPDAKRRFVAISQWITRAVFGAFLDRLDVEEADGKTFLDNSLVVWGNELGYDHYSTDVQTLMAGSAGGALNTGYYVDYIDWTQSYANPIEWGVLTPGVPHNRWLVTMLQAMGLQPSDYERGGQPGYGYGQIVSAPWMWPGYANPQLGVPLPGITA
;
A
#
# COMPACT_ATOMS: atom_id res chain seq x y z
N MET A 1 10.99 -45.61 -37.58
CA MET A 1 11.15 -44.98 -36.23
C MET A 1 9.89 -44.20 -35.94
N ALA A 2 9.09 -44.62 -34.98
CA ALA A 2 7.90 -43.92 -34.56
C ALA A 2 8.35 -42.65 -33.85
N LEU A 3 8.00 -41.48 -34.40
CA LEU A 3 8.18 -40.20 -33.73
C LEU A 3 7.30 -40.20 -32.49
N GLY A 4 7.93 -40.14 -31.32
CA GLY A 4 7.21 -40.04 -30.07
C GLY A 4 6.32 -38.80 -30.05
N ARG A 5 5.13 -38.90 -29.46
CA ARG A 5 4.07 -37.87 -29.43
C ARG A 5 4.44 -36.60 -28.65
N ARG A 6 5.70 -36.45 -28.21
CA ARG A 6 6.22 -35.27 -27.51
C ARG A 6 7.63 -34.97 -28.02
N MET A 7 7.76 -33.92 -28.81
CA MET A 7 9.07 -33.32 -29.11
C MET A 7 9.37 -32.23 -28.10
N PHE A 8 10.53 -32.28 -27.46
CA PHE A 8 11.03 -31.23 -26.55
C PHE A 8 12.19 -30.52 -27.24
N LEU A 9 12.15 -29.21 -27.29
CA LEU A 9 13.28 -28.40 -27.70
C LEU A 9 14.15 -28.11 -26.46
N LYS A 10 15.42 -28.43 -26.55
CA LYS A 10 16.42 -27.99 -25.57
C LYS A 10 16.98 -26.66 -26.04
N SER A 11 16.79 -25.60 -25.25
CA SER A 11 17.49 -24.35 -25.49
C SER A 11 18.95 -24.46 -25.00
N ALA A 12 19.81 -23.59 -25.50
CA ALA A 12 21.21 -23.48 -25.08
C ALA A 12 21.40 -23.18 -23.59
N GLY A 13 20.34 -22.80 -22.86
CA GLY A 13 20.30 -22.57 -21.42
C GLY A 13 19.71 -23.73 -20.60
N GLY A 14 19.45 -24.89 -21.16
CA GLY A 14 18.96 -26.07 -20.43
C GLY A 14 17.48 -26.07 -20.08
N ALA A 15 16.71 -25.07 -20.47
CA ALA A 15 15.27 -25.04 -20.26
C ALA A 15 14.55 -25.95 -21.25
N LEU A 16 13.68 -26.84 -20.75
CA LEU A 16 12.83 -27.71 -21.56
C LEU A 16 11.48 -27.01 -21.76
N LEU A 17 11.23 -26.53 -22.99
CA LEU A 17 9.94 -26.02 -23.39
C LEU A 17 9.21 -27.07 -24.21
N GLY A 18 8.04 -27.52 -23.71
CA GLY A 18 7.18 -28.42 -24.46
C GLY A 18 6.54 -27.68 -25.62
N ILE A 19 6.68 -28.18 -26.85
CA ILE A 19 5.91 -27.69 -27.99
C ILE A 19 4.44 -28.08 -27.72
N PRO A 20 3.50 -27.14 -27.68
CA PRO A 20 2.09 -27.47 -27.54
C PRO A 20 1.62 -28.15 -28.83
N PHE A 21 1.54 -29.46 -28.80
CA PHE A 21 1.00 -30.26 -29.90
C PHE A 21 -0.50 -30.42 -29.70
N LEU A 22 -1.26 -29.94 -30.66
CA LEU A 22 -2.69 -30.14 -30.89
C LEU A 22 -3.58 -29.42 -29.87
N ALA A 23 -4.47 -28.59 -30.38
CA ALA A 23 -5.48 -27.87 -29.57
C ALA A 23 -6.38 -28.83 -28.73
N SER A 24 -6.47 -30.11 -29.12
CA SER A 24 -7.17 -31.16 -28.39
C SER A 24 -6.39 -31.78 -27.22
N LEU A 25 -5.10 -31.48 -27.06
CA LEU A 25 -4.25 -32.02 -25.99
C LEU A 25 -3.66 -30.94 -25.09
N ALA A 26 -3.90 -29.67 -25.37
CA ALA A 26 -3.50 -28.58 -24.50
C ALA A 26 -4.49 -28.55 -23.30
N PRO A 27 -4.01 -28.60 -22.03
CA PRO A 27 -4.82 -28.20 -20.92
C PRO A 27 -5.34 -26.79 -21.20
N LYS A 28 -6.60 -26.50 -20.89
CA LYS A 28 -7.25 -25.18 -21.08
C LYS A 28 -6.51 -24.02 -20.37
N GLU A 29 -5.44 -24.31 -19.66
CA GLU A 29 -4.72 -23.40 -18.78
C GLU A 29 -3.26 -23.11 -19.14
N SER A 30 -2.74 -23.61 -20.26
CA SER A 30 -1.41 -23.19 -20.71
C SER A 30 -1.47 -21.88 -21.53
N ARG A 31 -2.01 -20.83 -20.95
CA ARG A 31 -1.56 -19.47 -21.32
C ARG A 31 -0.14 -19.39 -20.77
N ALA A 32 0.85 -19.22 -21.65
CA ALA A 32 2.17 -18.80 -21.17
C ALA A 32 1.94 -17.54 -20.33
N ALA A 33 2.11 -17.67 -19.03
CA ALA A 33 1.91 -16.54 -18.13
C ALA A 33 2.94 -15.50 -18.53
N VAL A 34 2.47 -14.38 -19.05
CA VAL A 34 3.28 -13.15 -19.14
C VAL A 34 3.85 -12.99 -17.74
N ALA A 35 5.18 -12.84 -17.63
CA ALA A 35 5.79 -12.64 -16.33
C ALA A 35 5.05 -11.49 -15.62
N PRO A 36 4.52 -11.71 -14.42
CA PRO A 36 3.70 -10.70 -13.77
C PRO A 36 4.52 -9.42 -13.62
N MET A 37 3.89 -8.29 -13.90
CA MET A 37 4.50 -6.96 -13.71
C MET A 37 5.02 -6.83 -12.27
N ALA A 38 6.14 -6.14 -12.11
CA ALA A 38 6.69 -5.89 -10.80
C ALA A 38 5.69 -5.12 -9.94
N LYS A 39 5.37 -5.64 -8.76
CA LYS A 39 4.52 -4.97 -7.78
C LYS A 39 5.35 -4.02 -6.93
N ARG A 40 4.72 -2.94 -6.45
CA ARG A 40 5.36 -1.93 -5.58
C ARG A 40 4.50 -1.67 -4.36
N PHE A 41 5.15 -1.45 -3.25
CA PHE A 41 4.52 -1.16 -1.99
C PHE A 41 4.96 0.21 -1.48
N ILE A 42 4.05 1.15 -1.36
CA ILE A 42 4.28 2.49 -0.85
C ILE A 42 3.40 2.69 0.38
N ALA A 43 4.02 2.99 1.51
CA ALA A 43 3.32 3.15 2.76
C ALA A 43 3.54 4.52 3.36
N ILE A 44 2.48 5.29 3.50
CA ILE A 44 2.44 6.59 4.13
C ILE A 44 1.86 6.40 5.53
N HIS A 45 2.53 6.93 6.51
CA HIS A 45 2.09 6.89 7.88
C HIS A 45 2.02 8.30 8.46
N SER A 46 0.95 8.58 9.18
CA SER A 46 0.76 9.81 9.95
C SER A 46 0.41 9.51 11.40
N TYR A 47 0.46 10.53 12.23
CA TYR A 47 0.19 10.43 13.67
C TYR A 47 -1.19 10.95 14.05
N SER A 48 -1.53 10.76 15.31
CA SER A 48 -2.62 11.45 16.03
C SER A 48 -4.04 11.09 15.62
N GLY A 49 -4.22 10.01 14.86
CA GLY A 49 -5.56 9.55 14.47
C GLY A 49 -6.31 10.49 13.53
N GLN A 50 -7.62 10.33 13.50
CA GLN A 50 -8.51 11.12 12.63
C GLN A 50 -9.89 11.26 13.25
N PHE A 51 -10.63 12.29 12.86
CA PHE A 51 -12.04 12.40 13.19
C PHE A 51 -12.90 11.58 12.24
N ALA A 52 -13.57 10.54 12.74
CA ALA A 52 -14.39 9.66 11.92
C ALA A 52 -15.44 10.43 11.09
N ARG A 53 -16.10 11.43 11.68
CA ARG A 53 -17.10 12.24 11.00
C ARG A 53 -16.55 13.07 9.85
N GLU A 54 -15.30 13.50 9.96
CA GLU A 54 -14.66 14.32 8.93
C GLU A 54 -13.94 13.46 7.88
N TRP A 55 -13.62 12.20 8.24
CA TRP A 55 -12.87 11.28 7.43
C TRP A 55 -13.75 10.39 6.55
N TYR A 56 -14.89 9.93 7.07
CA TYR A 56 -15.81 9.06 6.34
C TYR A 56 -16.95 9.84 5.69
N PRO A 57 -17.67 9.25 4.71
CA PRO A 57 -18.74 9.91 4.01
C PRO A 57 -19.83 10.43 4.95
N THR A 58 -20.21 11.70 4.77
CA THR A 58 -21.30 12.38 5.50
C THR A 58 -22.46 12.79 4.60
N SER A 59 -22.29 12.67 3.28
CA SER A 59 -23.34 12.92 2.29
C SER A 59 -23.85 11.61 1.70
N THR A 60 -25.10 11.60 1.28
CA THR A 60 -25.76 10.45 0.66
C THR A 60 -25.86 10.64 -0.85
N PRO A 61 -25.10 9.90 -1.65
CA PRO A 61 -25.40 9.77 -3.07
C PRO A 61 -26.77 9.13 -3.30
N THR A 62 -27.34 9.33 -4.47
CA THR A 62 -28.59 8.68 -4.87
C THR A 62 -28.48 7.17 -4.74
N GLY A 63 -29.44 6.56 -4.05
CA GLY A 63 -29.49 5.11 -3.86
C GLY A 63 -28.86 4.60 -2.57
N TYR A 64 -28.20 5.46 -1.79
CA TYR A 64 -27.63 5.10 -0.49
C TYR A 64 -28.44 5.71 0.66
N GLN A 65 -28.34 5.09 1.84
CA GLN A 65 -28.89 5.60 3.08
C GLN A 65 -27.81 5.70 4.13
N LEU A 66 -27.60 6.90 4.64
CA LEU A 66 -26.81 7.12 5.84
C LEU A 66 -27.68 7.03 7.08
N ARG A 67 -27.13 6.47 8.14
CA ARG A 67 -27.71 6.45 9.47
C ARG A 67 -26.77 7.13 10.44
N ASP A 68 -27.33 7.85 11.39
CA ASP A 68 -26.56 8.41 12.49
C ASP A 68 -26.19 7.31 13.48
N ALA A 69 -24.99 7.39 13.99
CA ALA A 69 -24.53 6.60 15.11
C ALA A 69 -23.77 7.49 16.09
N ILE A 70 -23.84 7.14 17.35
CA ILE A 70 -22.92 7.68 18.35
C ILE A 70 -21.64 6.89 18.21
N TYR A 71 -20.52 7.60 18.03
CA TYR A 71 -19.22 6.93 17.95
C TYR A 71 -18.91 6.26 19.28
N PRO A 72 -18.80 4.92 19.30
CA PRO A 72 -18.61 4.20 20.55
C PRO A 72 -17.24 4.55 21.15
N GLY A 73 -17.19 4.72 22.43
CA GLY A 73 -15.93 4.96 23.13
C GLY A 73 -15.65 6.40 23.51
N SER A 74 -16.31 7.35 22.87
CA SER A 74 -16.13 8.75 23.21
C SER A 74 -17.14 9.16 24.31
N SER A 75 -16.65 9.57 25.48
CA SER A 75 -17.45 10.41 26.40
C SER A 75 -17.80 11.77 25.76
N LYS A 76 -17.22 12.05 24.63
CA LYS A 76 -17.37 13.18 23.76
C LYS A 76 -18.19 12.69 22.58
N ALA A 77 -19.49 12.90 22.63
CA ALA A 77 -20.48 12.40 21.66
C ALA A 77 -20.30 13.03 20.26
N ASP A 78 -19.18 12.74 19.59
CA ASP A 78 -19.07 13.03 18.18
C ASP A 78 -19.90 12.00 17.39
N GLY A 79 -21.08 12.46 16.97
CA GLY A 79 -21.91 11.67 16.07
C GLY A 79 -21.15 11.34 14.80
N THR A 80 -21.33 10.14 14.30
CA THR A 80 -20.83 9.72 12.99
C THR A 80 -22.00 9.22 12.16
N THR A 81 -21.79 9.12 10.86
CA THR A 81 -22.75 8.49 9.96
C THR A 81 -22.17 7.23 9.38
N TYR A 82 -23.01 6.27 9.05
CA TYR A 82 -22.62 5.03 8.38
C TYR A 82 -23.61 4.62 7.30
N LEU A 83 -23.14 3.91 6.30
CA LEU A 83 -23.98 3.37 5.25
C LEU A 83 -24.75 2.15 5.72
N SER A 84 -26.06 2.10 5.46
CA SER A 84 -26.87 0.95 5.81
C SER A 84 -26.88 -0.17 4.76
N GLN A 85 -26.36 0.08 3.57
CA GLN A 85 -26.26 -0.94 2.52
C GLN A 85 -25.13 -1.92 2.81
N ARG A 86 -25.42 -3.19 2.63
CA ARG A 86 -24.48 -4.28 2.94
C ARG A 86 -23.96 -4.96 1.69
N VAL A 87 -22.74 -5.45 1.74
CA VAL A 87 -22.23 -6.42 0.78
C VAL A 87 -23.04 -7.73 0.94
N PRO A 88 -23.63 -8.29 -0.13
CA PRO A 88 -24.40 -9.52 -0.04
C PRO A 88 -23.63 -10.64 0.68
N GLY A 89 -24.30 -11.31 1.62
CA GLY A 89 -23.72 -12.41 2.39
C GLY A 89 -22.75 -12.02 3.51
N THR A 90 -22.57 -10.71 3.76
CA THR A 90 -21.69 -10.20 4.82
C THR A 90 -22.41 -9.24 5.76
N ARG A 91 -21.76 -8.85 6.86
CA ARG A 91 -22.21 -7.75 7.73
C ARG A 91 -21.65 -6.40 7.34
N HIS A 92 -20.82 -6.33 6.31
CA HIS A 92 -20.11 -5.13 5.87
C HIS A 92 -21.00 -4.27 4.99
N SER A 93 -20.86 -2.96 5.13
CA SER A 93 -21.48 -1.98 4.24
C SER A 93 -20.46 -1.48 3.22
N TRP A 94 -20.94 -1.08 2.04
CA TRP A 94 -20.08 -0.59 0.98
C TRP A 94 -20.78 0.42 0.08
N ALA A 95 -19.98 1.26 -0.58
CA ALA A 95 -20.40 2.16 -1.65
C ALA A 95 -19.29 2.35 -2.67
N ARG A 96 -19.63 2.72 -3.90
CA ARG A 96 -18.62 3.16 -4.87
C ARG A 96 -18.18 4.58 -4.52
N LEU A 97 -16.87 4.80 -4.48
CA LEU A 97 -16.31 6.13 -4.20
C LEU A 97 -16.66 7.14 -5.29
N SER A 98 -16.77 6.71 -6.55
CA SER A 98 -17.21 7.57 -7.67
C SER A 98 -18.58 8.20 -7.46
N ASP A 99 -19.46 7.57 -6.67
CA ASP A 99 -20.80 8.09 -6.41
C ASP A 99 -20.77 9.35 -5.53
N PHE A 100 -19.65 9.59 -4.82
CA PHE A 100 -19.42 10.78 -4.00
C PHE A 100 -18.68 11.91 -4.75
N ALA A 101 -18.30 11.73 -6.01
CA ALA A 101 -17.44 12.68 -6.73
C ALA A 101 -18.01 14.12 -6.77
N ALA A 102 -19.33 14.25 -6.86
CA ALA A 102 -19.98 15.58 -6.96
C ALA A 102 -19.92 16.39 -5.66
N THR A 103 -19.92 15.72 -4.51
CA THR A 103 -19.94 16.35 -3.18
C THR A 103 -18.61 16.24 -2.43
N GLY A 104 -17.67 15.44 -2.97
CA GLY A 104 -16.51 14.96 -2.25
C GLY A 104 -16.85 13.77 -1.35
N VAL A 105 -15.88 12.89 -1.13
CA VAL A 105 -16.06 11.66 -0.33
C VAL A 105 -16.34 12.02 1.14
N SER A 106 -15.57 12.96 1.67
CA SER A 106 -15.66 13.45 3.05
C SER A 106 -15.03 14.84 3.16
N ASN A 107 -15.08 15.47 4.32
CA ASN A 107 -14.40 16.74 4.51
C ASN A 107 -12.87 16.62 4.34
N VAL A 108 -12.27 15.53 4.79
CA VAL A 108 -10.81 15.33 4.67
C VAL A 108 -10.41 14.97 3.24
N ILE A 109 -11.10 14.04 2.60
CA ILE A 109 -10.75 13.56 1.26
C ILE A 109 -11.19 14.60 0.20
N GLY A 110 -12.35 15.23 0.42
CA GLY A 110 -12.88 16.27 -0.47
C GLY A 110 -13.01 15.79 -1.91
N THR A 111 -12.76 16.70 -2.84
CA THR A 111 -12.73 16.43 -4.29
C THR A 111 -11.31 16.28 -4.84
N SER A 112 -10.29 16.43 -4.01
CA SER A 112 -8.86 16.42 -4.43
C SER A 112 -8.43 15.08 -5.04
N LEU A 113 -9.09 13.98 -4.68
CA LEU A 113 -8.80 12.64 -5.19
C LEU A 113 -9.79 12.16 -6.26
N ASN A 114 -10.64 13.03 -6.78
CA ASN A 114 -11.68 12.64 -7.75
C ASN A 114 -11.15 11.95 -9.01
N ALA A 115 -9.95 12.30 -9.45
CA ALA A 115 -9.30 11.67 -10.60
C ALA A 115 -8.92 10.19 -10.37
N HIS A 116 -8.87 9.77 -9.11
CA HIS A 116 -8.38 8.43 -8.72
C HIS A 116 -9.41 7.61 -7.94
N LEU A 117 -10.67 8.04 -7.82
CA LEU A 117 -11.68 7.38 -6.99
C LEU A 117 -11.93 5.92 -7.37
N ASP A 118 -11.78 5.57 -8.64
CA ASP A 118 -11.88 4.19 -9.15
C ASP A 118 -10.68 3.31 -8.75
N LYS A 119 -9.56 3.93 -8.34
CA LYS A 119 -8.32 3.27 -7.95
C LYS A 119 -8.10 3.26 -6.43
N ILE A 120 -9.00 3.85 -5.65
CA ILE A 120 -8.87 4.00 -4.21
C ILE A 120 -9.87 3.08 -3.49
N ASN A 121 -9.47 2.59 -2.31
CA ASN A 121 -10.35 2.00 -1.30
C ASN A 121 -10.22 2.78 0.00
N LEU A 122 -11.35 3.22 0.55
CA LEU A 122 -11.47 3.79 1.88
C LEU A 122 -12.04 2.73 2.82
N LEU A 123 -11.26 2.32 3.81
CA LEU A 123 -11.65 1.27 4.75
C LEU A 123 -11.99 1.87 6.10
N ARG A 124 -13.05 1.37 6.71
CA ARG A 124 -13.51 1.71 8.04
C ARG A 124 -13.65 0.48 8.92
N GLY A 125 -13.39 0.62 10.21
CA GLY A 125 -13.50 -0.49 11.17
C GLY A 125 -12.38 -1.51 11.03
N VAL A 126 -11.16 -1.04 10.79
CA VAL A 126 -9.95 -1.85 10.91
C VAL A 126 -9.35 -1.58 12.29
N ASP A 127 -9.36 -2.58 13.16
CA ASP A 127 -9.10 -2.41 14.58
C ASP A 127 -7.78 -3.05 15.00
N PHE A 128 -6.92 -2.29 15.69
CA PHE A 128 -5.77 -2.88 16.38
C PHE A 128 -6.25 -3.77 17.52
N MET A 129 -5.64 -4.93 17.64
CA MET A 129 -5.94 -5.91 18.68
C MET A 129 -5.14 -5.66 19.97
N VAL A 130 -4.81 -4.41 20.23
CA VAL A 130 -3.96 -3.97 21.34
C VAL A 130 -4.60 -2.79 22.07
N GLY A 131 -4.17 -2.53 23.30
CA GLY A 131 -4.68 -1.42 24.09
C GLY A 131 -4.41 -0.07 23.47
N GLY A 132 -5.26 0.90 23.82
CA GLY A 132 -5.14 2.27 23.37
C GLY A 132 -3.83 2.90 23.82
N SER A 133 -3.25 3.68 23.01
CA SER A 133 -2.09 4.56 23.12
C SER A 133 -1.34 4.63 21.79
N HIS A 134 -0.29 5.42 21.70
CA HIS A 134 0.56 5.49 20.51
C HIS A 134 1.24 4.16 20.22
N SER A 135 0.96 3.58 19.07
CA SER A 135 1.39 2.22 18.69
C SER A 135 2.26 2.24 17.44
N TYR A 136 3.45 2.82 17.55
CA TYR A 136 4.33 3.15 16.42
C TYR A 136 4.61 2.01 15.45
N GLY A 137 4.84 0.80 15.92
CA GLY A 137 5.10 -0.36 15.05
C GLY A 137 3.86 -1.16 14.67
N ALA A 138 2.75 -0.94 15.36
CA ALA A 138 1.54 -1.75 15.22
C ALA A 138 0.95 -1.69 13.80
N TYR A 139 0.99 -0.52 13.17
CA TYR A 139 0.46 -0.31 11.84
C TYR A 139 1.06 -1.26 10.79
N PHE A 140 2.33 -1.64 10.92
CA PHE A 140 2.99 -2.60 10.04
C PHE A 140 3.22 -3.97 10.69
N GLY A 141 2.55 -4.26 11.80
CA GLY A 141 2.53 -5.57 12.41
C GLY A 141 3.58 -5.84 13.48
N ASN A 142 4.41 -4.86 13.81
CA ASN A 142 5.42 -4.98 14.84
C ASN A 142 4.92 -4.45 16.18
N TYR A 143 4.30 -5.31 16.96
CA TYR A 143 3.80 -4.96 18.28
C TYR A 143 4.12 -6.06 19.30
N ALA A 144 4.55 -5.68 20.48
CA ALA A 144 4.83 -6.64 21.53
C ALA A 144 3.53 -7.19 22.13
N ALA A 145 3.43 -8.51 22.23
CA ALA A 145 2.28 -9.20 22.81
C ALA A 145 1.98 -8.77 24.25
N SER A 146 2.99 -8.31 24.96
CA SER A 146 2.89 -7.85 26.37
C SER A 146 2.61 -6.36 26.50
N ALA A 147 2.54 -5.60 25.41
CA ALA A 147 2.38 -4.16 25.48
C ALA A 147 0.96 -3.77 25.87
N ALA A 148 0.78 -3.42 27.12
CA ALA A 148 -0.45 -2.80 27.60
C ALA A 148 -0.43 -1.28 27.46
N THR A 149 0.75 -0.68 27.26
CA THR A 149 0.95 0.76 27.11
C THR A 149 2.08 1.04 26.11
N GLU A 150 2.13 2.25 25.58
CA GLU A 150 3.17 2.74 24.67
C GLU A 150 4.61 2.45 25.16
N ALA A 151 4.86 2.71 26.46
CA ALA A 151 6.18 2.51 27.06
C ALA A 151 6.64 1.05 27.11
N GLN A 152 5.74 0.09 26.90
CA GLN A 152 6.01 -1.35 26.94
C GLN A 152 6.02 -2.00 25.55
N ALA A 153 5.78 -1.23 24.50
CA ALA A 153 5.77 -1.72 23.13
C ALA A 153 7.20 -1.99 22.65
N LEU A 154 7.65 -3.22 22.83
CA LEU A 154 8.93 -3.69 22.32
C LEU A 154 8.73 -4.41 20.97
N PRO A 155 9.56 -4.14 19.99
CA PRO A 155 9.50 -4.83 18.70
C PRO A 155 9.76 -6.34 18.88
N GLU A 156 8.83 -7.18 18.39
CA GLU A 156 8.97 -8.63 18.46
C GLU A 156 9.19 -9.28 17.08
N MET A 157 8.79 -8.60 16.02
CA MET A 157 8.88 -9.15 14.66
C MET A 157 9.14 -8.04 13.63
N PRO A 158 9.71 -8.39 12.46
CA PRO A 158 9.83 -7.44 11.36
C PRO A 158 8.47 -6.90 10.94
N THR A 159 8.41 -5.69 10.45
CA THR A 159 7.22 -5.13 9.84
C THR A 159 6.99 -5.68 8.42
N ILE A 160 5.76 -5.58 7.91
CA ILE A 160 5.39 -6.19 6.62
C ILE A 160 6.20 -5.66 5.45
N ASP A 161 6.61 -4.40 5.45
CA ASP A 161 7.50 -3.82 4.44
C ASP A 161 8.85 -4.54 4.42
N GLN A 162 9.37 -4.94 5.59
CA GLN A 162 10.61 -5.69 5.71
C GLN A 162 10.42 -7.17 5.32
N VAL A 163 9.27 -7.76 5.66
CA VAL A 163 8.93 -9.12 5.18
C VAL A 163 8.90 -9.14 3.65
N LEU A 164 8.29 -8.15 3.01
CA LEU A 164 8.30 -7.98 1.56
C LEU A 164 9.72 -7.77 1.03
N ALA A 165 10.49 -6.88 1.66
CA ALA A 165 11.84 -6.51 1.24
C ALA A 165 12.81 -7.70 1.14
N TYR A 166 12.62 -8.69 1.99
CA TYR A 166 13.49 -9.87 2.06
C TYR A 166 12.83 -11.13 1.47
N SER A 167 11.61 -11.03 0.94
CA SER A 167 10.95 -12.14 0.27
C SER A 167 11.48 -12.35 -1.15
N PRO A 168 11.93 -13.57 -1.51
CA PRO A 168 12.34 -13.89 -2.88
C PRO A 168 11.14 -13.90 -3.86
N ARG A 169 9.90 -13.98 -3.37
CA ARG A 169 8.70 -13.86 -4.22
C ARG A 169 8.49 -12.42 -4.65
N PHE A 170 8.77 -11.46 -3.77
CA PHE A 170 8.62 -10.04 -4.07
C PHE A 170 9.84 -9.48 -4.81
N TYR A 171 11.04 -9.85 -4.36
CA TYR A 171 12.30 -9.52 -5.02
C TYR A 171 13.01 -10.79 -5.51
N PRO A 172 12.67 -11.30 -6.71
CA PRO A 172 13.37 -12.46 -7.28
C PRO A 172 14.84 -12.18 -7.56
N THR A 173 15.20 -10.91 -7.72
CA THR A 173 16.59 -10.44 -7.80
C THR A 173 16.81 -9.32 -6.79
N THR A 174 17.98 -9.24 -6.22
CA THR A 174 18.32 -8.19 -5.23
C THR A 174 18.33 -6.82 -5.92
N PRO A 175 17.49 -5.88 -5.50
CA PRO A 175 17.47 -4.52 -6.06
C PRO A 175 18.69 -3.72 -5.55
N LYS A 176 18.90 -2.50 -6.08
CA LYS A 176 19.92 -1.58 -5.55
C LYS A 176 19.65 -1.26 -4.08
N LYS A 177 18.39 -0.99 -3.75
CA LYS A 177 17.90 -0.80 -2.38
C LYS A 177 16.65 -1.65 -2.15
N ARG A 178 16.57 -2.39 -1.05
CA ARG A 178 15.38 -3.16 -0.72
C ARG A 178 14.22 -2.27 -0.30
N THR A 179 14.53 -1.21 0.42
CA THR A 179 13.56 -0.23 0.92
C THR A 179 14.15 1.18 0.84
N LEU A 180 13.29 2.17 0.62
CA LEU A 180 13.62 3.60 0.76
C LEU A 180 12.69 4.19 1.82
N HIS A 181 13.27 4.62 2.92
CA HIS A 181 12.55 5.24 4.02
C HIS A 181 12.71 6.75 3.97
N LEU A 182 11.59 7.45 3.89
CA LEU A 182 11.49 8.91 3.88
C LEU A 182 10.72 9.37 5.11
N GLY A 183 10.99 10.55 5.58
CA GLY A 183 10.28 11.10 6.72
C GLY A 183 10.39 12.60 6.82
N THR A 184 9.51 13.17 7.64
CA THR A 184 9.56 14.54 8.10
C THR A 184 9.73 14.53 9.61
N GLY A 185 10.49 15.41 10.16
CA GLY A 185 10.54 15.63 11.61
C GLY A 185 11.52 14.75 12.39
N SER A 186 11.60 13.49 12.17
CA SER A 186 12.49 12.56 12.87
C SER A 186 12.95 11.44 11.93
N PRO A 187 14.17 10.92 12.09
CA PRO A 187 14.62 9.76 11.34
C PRO A 187 13.92 8.46 11.75
N ASN A 188 13.14 8.47 12.82
CA ASN A 188 12.40 7.29 13.26
C ASN A 188 11.31 6.92 12.25
N THR A 189 11.18 5.64 11.98
CA THR A 189 10.18 5.07 11.07
C THR A 189 9.24 4.15 11.82
N PHE A 190 8.23 3.63 11.09
CA PHE A 190 7.40 2.50 11.55
C PHE A 190 7.91 1.16 11.04
N SER A 191 9.08 1.15 10.41
CA SER A 191 9.71 -0.02 9.84
C SER A 191 10.73 -0.60 10.80
N TYR A 192 10.58 -1.90 11.11
CA TYR A 192 11.44 -2.63 12.02
C TYR A 192 11.91 -3.93 11.36
N THR A 193 13.19 -4.25 11.52
CA THR A 193 13.80 -5.40 10.87
C THR A 193 14.83 -6.10 11.74
N ASN A 194 14.94 -7.40 11.58
CA ASN A 194 16.09 -8.18 12.04
C ASN A 194 16.76 -8.94 10.87
N TYR A 195 16.28 -8.72 9.67
CA TYR A 195 16.85 -9.33 8.48
C TYR A 195 18.26 -8.75 8.22
N GLY A 196 19.23 -9.67 8.10
CA GLY A 196 20.62 -9.28 7.92
C GLY A 196 21.34 -8.80 9.19
N MET A 197 20.66 -8.81 10.34
CA MET A 197 21.25 -8.46 11.63
C MET A 197 21.96 -9.67 12.25
N PRO A 198 23.26 -9.59 12.55
CA PRO A 198 24.01 -10.72 13.12
C PRO A 198 23.46 -11.18 14.48
N THR A 199 22.89 -10.25 15.25
CA THR A 199 22.34 -10.51 16.59
C THR A 199 20.93 -11.09 16.55
N GLY A 200 20.22 -10.98 15.42
CA GLY A 200 18.80 -11.28 15.32
C GLY A 200 17.88 -10.31 16.08
N VAL A 201 18.44 -9.27 16.70
CA VAL A 201 17.68 -8.23 17.39
C VAL A 201 16.95 -7.38 16.36
N ILE A 202 15.70 -7.03 16.69
CA ILE A 202 14.90 -6.15 15.84
C ILE A 202 15.31 -4.70 16.07
N GLU A 203 15.62 -4.02 14.98
CA GLU A 203 16.02 -2.62 14.97
C GLU A 203 15.07 -1.80 14.11
N GLN A 204 14.89 -0.54 14.48
CA GLN A 204 14.11 0.43 13.72
C GLN A 204 14.92 0.93 12.53
N ALA A 205 14.32 0.91 11.34
CA ALA A 205 14.94 1.50 10.16
C ALA A 205 14.95 3.03 10.26
N SER A 206 15.96 3.66 9.67
CA SER A 206 16.11 5.13 9.68
C SER A 206 15.64 5.73 8.37
N ALA A 207 14.93 6.85 8.44
CA ALA A 207 14.44 7.61 7.29
C ALA A 207 15.42 8.71 6.86
N HIS A 208 15.45 8.97 5.56
CA HIS A 208 16.02 10.20 5.03
C HIS A 208 15.05 11.36 5.26
N LEU A 209 15.57 12.44 5.84
CA LEU A 209 14.82 13.68 6.11
C LEU A 209 15.13 14.77 5.09
N ASN A 210 16.07 14.50 4.19
CA ASN A 210 16.57 15.44 3.19
C ASN A 210 16.46 14.79 1.80
N PRO A 211 15.77 15.41 0.84
CA PRO A 211 15.62 14.87 -0.50
C PRO A 211 16.94 14.66 -1.23
N ALA A 212 17.95 15.49 -0.99
CA ALA A 212 19.27 15.33 -1.59
C ALA A 212 20.00 14.08 -1.05
N GLN A 213 19.89 13.81 0.25
CA GLN A 213 20.44 12.59 0.83
C GLN A 213 19.74 11.32 0.33
N ALA A 214 18.41 11.37 0.21
CA ALA A 214 17.63 10.28 -0.38
C ALA A 214 18.04 10.03 -1.84
N TRP A 215 18.25 11.11 -2.61
CA TRP A 215 18.73 11.03 -3.98
C TRP A 215 20.14 10.41 -4.04
N ASP A 216 21.05 10.87 -3.20
CA ASP A 216 22.42 10.34 -3.15
C ASP A 216 22.43 8.83 -2.82
N ASP A 217 21.60 8.39 -1.89
CA ASP A 217 21.52 6.98 -1.51
C ASP A 217 21.01 6.09 -2.65
N ILE A 218 20.06 6.59 -3.44
CA ILE A 218 19.43 5.84 -4.55
C ILE A 218 20.18 6.00 -5.87
N PHE A 219 20.57 7.22 -6.24
CA PHE A 219 21.02 7.53 -7.59
C PHE A 219 22.53 7.75 -7.73
N ARG A 220 23.26 7.97 -6.63
CA ARG A 220 24.72 8.15 -6.74
C ARG A 220 25.37 6.93 -7.42
N GLY A 221 26.09 7.21 -8.50
CA GLY A 221 26.74 6.19 -9.32
C GLY A 221 25.80 5.35 -10.18
N PHE A 222 24.52 5.72 -10.25
CA PHE A 222 23.56 5.13 -11.17
C PHE A 222 23.46 5.99 -12.43
N SER A 223 23.58 5.36 -13.58
CA SER A 223 23.27 5.95 -14.88
C SER A 223 22.05 5.25 -15.45
N ALA A 224 21.04 6.01 -15.82
CA ALA A 224 19.91 5.44 -16.52
C ALA A 224 20.40 4.71 -17.78
N PRO A 225 19.89 3.52 -18.08
CA PRO A 225 20.24 2.82 -19.31
C PRO A 225 19.97 3.71 -20.51
N SER A 226 20.98 3.94 -21.36
CA SER A 226 20.84 4.71 -22.60
C SER A 226 19.98 4.00 -23.65
N THR A 227 19.78 2.71 -23.46
CA THR A 227 18.87 1.86 -24.24
C THR A 227 17.86 1.23 -23.30
N PRO A 228 16.62 1.00 -23.75
CA PRO A 228 15.64 0.28 -22.96
C PRO A 228 16.27 -1.02 -22.44
N ARG A 229 16.10 -1.29 -21.14
CA ARG A 229 16.64 -2.49 -20.51
C ARG A 229 15.95 -3.70 -21.16
N GLU A 230 16.71 -4.53 -21.86
CA GLU A 230 16.13 -5.74 -22.44
C GLU A 230 15.59 -6.62 -21.30
N HIS A 231 14.32 -7.00 -21.42
CA HIS A 231 13.74 -7.93 -20.45
C HIS A 231 14.56 -9.24 -20.47
N PRO A 232 14.98 -9.80 -19.33
CA PRO A 232 15.86 -10.98 -19.29
C PRO A 232 15.30 -12.20 -20.06
N ASN A 233 13.98 -12.26 -20.22
CA ASN A 233 13.32 -13.31 -21.02
C ASN A 233 13.29 -13.02 -22.52
N ARG A 234 13.74 -11.86 -23.00
CA ARG A 234 13.71 -11.52 -24.42
C ARG A 234 14.65 -12.42 -25.23
N SER A 235 15.87 -12.62 -24.75
CA SER A 235 16.82 -13.52 -25.42
C SER A 235 16.32 -14.96 -25.45
N LEU A 236 15.63 -15.41 -24.41
CA LEU A 236 14.99 -16.72 -24.35
C LEU A 236 13.83 -16.83 -25.35
N LEU A 237 12.94 -15.84 -25.41
CA LEU A 237 11.83 -15.80 -26.35
C LEU A 237 12.32 -15.75 -27.80
N GLN A 238 13.38 -14.99 -28.06
CA GLN A 238 13.96 -14.89 -29.38
C GLN A 238 14.55 -16.24 -29.83
N ALA A 239 15.29 -16.94 -28.96
CA ALA A 239 15.80 -18.26 -29.24
C ALA A 239 14.68 -19.28 -29.48
N VAL A 240 13.62 -19.25 -28.66
CA VAL A 240 12.43 -20.10 -28.82
C VAL A 240 11.74 -19.82 -30.16
N ARG A 241 11.56 -18.55 -30.51
CA ARG A 241 10.95 -18.15 -31.80
C ARG A 241 11.76 -18.63 -32.99
N GLU A 242 13.09 -18.55 -32.97
CA GLU A 242 13.95 -19.05 -34.00
C GLU A 242 13.82 -20.57 -34.18
N ASP A 243 13.74 -21.31 -33.09
CA ASP A 243 13.50 -22.75 -33.11
C ASP A 243 12.14 -23.11 -33.70
N TYR A 244 11.07 -22.37 -33.37
CA TYR A 244 9.75 -22.56 -33.97
C TYR A 244 9.75 -22.27 -35.46
N LEU A 245 10.40 -21.19 -35.91
CA LEU A 245 10.54 -20.84 -37.32
C LEU A 245 11.32 -21.91 -38.10
N ARG A 246 12.31 -22.54 -37.46
CA ARG A 246 13.05 -23.65 -38.05
C ARG A 246 12.18 -24.88 -38.19
N VAL A 247 11.40 -25.22 -37.18
CA VAL A 247 10.46 -26.36 -37.23
C VAL A 247 9.35 -26.14 -38.25
N SER A 248 8.79 -24.91 -38.35
CA SER A 248 7.72 -24.59 -39.32
C SER A 248 8.12 -24.83 -40.79
N ARG A 249 9.41 -24.77 -41.08
CA ARG A 249 9.95 -25.01 -42.42
C ARG A 249 10.13 -26.51 -42.76
N HIS A 250 9.85 -27.40 -41.79
CA HIS A 250 10.08 -28.83 -42.01
C HIS A 250 9.10 -29.40 -43.07
N PRO A 251 9.59 -30.10 -44.11
CA PRO A 251 8.76 -30.51 -45.25
C PRO A 251 7.68 -31.54 -44.92
N ARG A 252 7.77 -32.23 -43.79
CA ARG A 252 6.80 -33.24 -43.34
C ARG A 252 5.67 -32.69 -42.48
N LEU A 253 5.64 -31.38 -42.19
CA LEU A 253 4.55 -30.78 -41.46
C LEU A 253 3.31 -30.61 -42.34
N SER A 254 2.16 -30.98 -41.79
CA SER A 254 0.88 -30.72 -42.42
C SER A 254 0.58 -29.22 -42.48
N ALA A 255 -0.32 -28.79 -43.36
CA ALA A 255 -0.77 -27.40 -43.46
C ALA A 255 -1.37 -26.92 -42.13
N ASN A 256 -2.13 -27.76 -41.43
CA ASN A 256 -2.73 -27.45 -40.12
C ASN A 256 -1.69 -27.27 -39.04
N ASP A 257 -0.62 -28.09 -39.06
CA ASP A 257 0.47 -27.95 -38.06
C ASP A 257 1.25 -26.65 -38.29
N LYS A 258 1.50 -26.31 -39.58
CA LYS A 258 2.13 -25.04 -39.93
C LYS A 258 1.30 -23.85 -39.47
N GLN A 259 -0.01 -23.86 -39.69
CA GLN A 259 -0.90 -22.80 -39.25
C GLN A 259 -0.95 -22.69 -37.71
N SER A 260 -0.84 -23.81 -36.98
CA SER A 260 -0.78 -23.83 -35.53
C SER A 260 0.55 -23.27 -35.01
N LEU A 261 1.65 -23.58 -35.69
CA LEU A 261 2.98 -23.01 -35.39
C LEU A 261 3.02 -21.50 -35.70
N ASP A 262 2.44 -21.05 -36.81
CA ASP A 262 2.39 -19.63 -37.17
C ASP A 262 1.60 -18.82 -36.17
N ARG A 263 0.46 -19.35 -35.66
CA ARG A 263 -0.29 -18.72 -34.58
C ARG A 263 0.54 -18.63 -33.28
N HIS A 264 1.31 -19.66 -32.99
CA HIS A 264 2.15 -19.65 -31.81
C HIS A 264 3.33 -18.69 -31.92
N VAL A 265 3.94 -18.60 -33.10
CA VAL A 265 4.98 -17.60 -33.42
C VAL A 265 4.44 -16.18 -33.29
N SER A 266 3.21 -15.95 -33.81
CA SER A 266 2.53 -14.65 -33.65
C SER A 266 2.29 -14.30 -32.18
N PHE A 267 1.82 -15.27 -31.37
CA PHE A 267 1.63 -15.10 -29.94
C PHE A 267 2.96 -14.80 -29.21
N LEU A 268 4.05 -15.48 -29.56
CA LEU A 268 5.39 -15.17 -29.00
C LEU A 268 5.86 -13.77 -29.41
N ALA A 269 5.53 -13.30 -30.61
CA ALA A 269 5.82 -11.95 -31.06
C ALA A 269 5.00 -10.89 -30.30
N ASP A 270 3.76 -11.22 -29.92
CA ASP A 270 2.93 -10.34 -29.08
C ASP A 270 3.50 -10.24 -27.66
N ILE A 271 3.93 -11.38 -27.08
CA ILE A 271 4.64 -11.39 -25.78
C ILE A 271 5.93 -10.57 -25.87
N GLU A 272 6.72 -10.75 -26.94
CA GLU A 272 7.97 -10.01 -27.13
C GLU A 272 7.70 -8.49 -27.22
N ARG A 273 6.65 -8.07 -27.92
CA ARG A 273 6.23 -6.67 -27.98
C ARG A 273 5.82 -6.14 -26.61
N GLY A 274 5.03 -6.90 -25.82
CA GLY A 274 4.67 -6.55 -24.45
C GLY A 274 5.90 -6.37 -23.58
N LEU A 275 6.89 -7.27 -23.67
CA LEU A 275 8.16 -7.14 -22.95
C LEU A 275 9.00 -5.94 -23.42
N MET A 276 8.92 -5.58 -24.71
CA MET A 276 9.55 -4.36 -25.22
C MET A 276 8.89 -3.10 -24.69
N THR A 277 7.57 -3.09 -24.56
CA THR A 277 6.82 -1.95 -24.00
C THR A 277 7.14 -1.77 -22.52
N GLN A 278 7.27 -2.86 -21.76
CA GLN A 278 7.78 -2.82 -20.38
C GLN A 278 9.18 -2.19 -20.26
N SER A 279 10.02 -2.39 -21.25
CA SER A 279 11.36 -1.81 -21.33
C SER A 279 11.36 -0.30 -21.64
N GLN A 280 10.24 0.25 -22.13
CA GLN A 280 10.12 1.67 -22.51
C GLN A 280 9.58 2.56 -21.39
N ALA A 281 9.11 2.00 -20.27
CA ALA A 281 8.79 2.77 -19.08
C ALA A 281 10.06 3.55 -18.66
N THR A 282 10.05 4.83 -18.96
CA THR A 282 11.27 5.66 -18.96
C THR A 282 11.80 5.83 -17.53
N CYS A 283 12.89 5.12 -17.24
CA CYS A 283 13.72 5.44 -16.09
C CYS A 283 14.39 6.79 -16.35
N THR A 284 13.89 7.84 -15.73
CA THR A 284 14.49 9.17 -15.77
C THR A 284 15.04 9.48 -14.39
N VAL A 285 16.33 9.69 -14.31
CA VAL A 285 16.98 10.17 -13.07
C VAL A 285 16.68 11.66 -12.92
N PRO A 286 15.98 12.07 -11.85
CA PRO A 286 15.74 13.51 -11.63
C PRO A 286 17.04 14.22 -11.30
N ALA A 287 17.09 15.53 -11.52
CA ALA A 287 18.19 16.33 -11.03
C ALA A 287 18.33 16.15 -9.51
N ARG A 288 19.58 16.16 -9.02
CA ARG A 288 19.81 16.09 -7.57
C ARG A 288 19.12 17.28 -6.90
N PRO A 289 18.23 17.07 -5.94
CA PRO A 289 17.59 18.16 -5.23
C PRO A 289 18.59 19.05 -4.48
N ARG A 290 18.15 20.26 -4.14
CA ARG A 290 18.93 21.13 -3.25
C ARG A 290 19.12 20.47 -1.89
N GLU A 291 20.22 20.72 -1.25
CA GLU A 291 20.43 20.38 0.16
C GLU A 291 19.54 21.26 1.03
N ILE A 292 19.01 20.64 2.08
CA ILE A 292 18.32 21.36 3.15
C ILE A 292 19.31 21.44 4.30
N GLU A 293 19.73 22.66 4.64
CA GLU A 293 20.67 22.90 5.73
C GLU A 293 20.08 22.38 7.05
N ASN A 294 20.95 21.92 7.96
CA ASN A 294 20.62 21.39 9.30
C ASN A 294 19.89 20.05 9.37
N GLY A 295 19.68 19.34 8.26
CA GLY A 295 19.18 17.95 8.24
C GLY A 295 17.74 17.74 8.68
N TYR A 296 17.02 18.81 9.00
CA TYR A 296 15.61 18.78 9.40
C TYR A 296 14.81 19.72 8.51
N PRO A 297 14.02 19.20 7.54
CA PRO A 297 13.29 20.01 6.58
C PRO A 297 12.47 21.15 7.19
N TRP A 298 11.87 20.92 8.35
CA TRP A 298 11.01 21.90 9.02
C TRP A 298 11.76 23.03 9.72
N ARG A 299 13.06 22.93 9.98
CA ARG A 299 13.83 24.03 10.56
C ARG A 299 14.15 25.13 9.56
N ASP A 300 14.27 24.73 8.29
CA ASP A 300 14.58 25.65 7.19
C ASP A 300 13.32 26.05 6.41
N VAL A 301 12.17 25.49 6.80
CA VAL A 301 10.89 25.76 6.16
C VAL A 301 10.28 27.00 6.80
N SER A 302 10.08 28.03 6.02
CA SER A 302 9.51 29.30 6.45
C SER A 302 8.02 29.43 6.13
N SER A 303 7.48 28.52 5.31
CA SER A 303 6.10 28.53 4.87
C SER A 303 5.60 27.12 4.54
N ILE A 304 4.27 26.96 4.44
CA ILE A 304 3.67 25.71 3.97
C ILE A 304 4.09 25.39 2.53
N SER A 305 4.32 26.41 1.69
CA SER A 305 4.80 26.23 0.33
C SER A 305 6.19 25.62 0.29
N ASP A 306 7.11 26.06 1.14
CA ASP A 306 8.45 25.48 1.22
C ASP A 306 8.41 24.02 1.69
N LEU A 307 7.47 23.71 2.59
CA LEU A 307 7.23 22.35 3.05
C LEU A 307 6.70 21.47 1.92
N GLU A 308 5.70 21.96 1.16
CA GLU A 308 5.15 21.25 0.01
C GLU A 308 6.21 20.99 -1.05
N ASP A 309 7.05 21.96 -1.34
CA ASP A 309 8.18 21.82 -2.28
C ASP A 309 9.17 20.74 -1.82
N THR A 310 9.52 20.75 -0.54
CA THR A 310 10.43 19.75 0.05
C THR A 310 9.86 18.33 -0.06
N ILE A 311 8.60 18.17 0.32
CA ILE A 311 7.91 16.87 0.24
C ILE A 311 7.74 16.43 -1.21
N SER A 312 7.41 17.36 -2.11
CA SER A 312 7.32 17.10 -3.55
C SER A 312 8.64 16.55 -4.09
N LEU A 313 9.78 17.14 -3.73
CA LEU A 313 11.10 16.64 -4.12
C LEU A 313 11.39 15.24 -3.56
N MET A 314 11.00 14.94 -2.31
CA MET A 314 11.12 13.60 -1.74
C MET A 314 10.28 12.57 -2.51
N ILE A 315 9.04 12.92 -2.85
CA ILE A 315 8.15 12.06 -3.63
C ILE A 315 8.71 11.84 -5.04
N ASP A 316 9.27 12.88 -5.69
CA ASP A 316 9.91 12.77 -7.00
C ASP A 316 11.09 11.80 -6.98
N VAL A 317 11.93 11.85 -5.96
CA VAL A 317 13.04 10.89 -5.75
C VAL A 317 12.50 9.47 -5.57
N ALA A 318 11.48 9.29 -4.74
CA ALA A 318 10.87 7.98 -4.49
C ALA A 318 10.24 7.38 -5.74
N VAL A 319 9.42 8.15 -6.45
CA VAL A 319 8.75 7.70 -7.67
C VAL A 319 9.77 7.40 -8.77
N ALA A 320 10.79 8.22 -8.94
CA ALA A 320 11.86 7.94 -9.89
C ALA A 320 12.62 6.65 -9.55
N ALA A 321 12.89 6.40 -8.26
CA ALA A 321 13.51 5.15 -7.81
C ALA A 321 12.64 3.92 -8.13
N ILE A 322 11.32 4.04 -7.94
CA ILE A 322 10.32 3.03 -8.31
C ILE A 322 10.31 2.80 -9.83
N ARG A 323 10.23 3.86 -10.63
CA ARG A 323 10.18 3.77 -12.09
C ARG A 323 11.46 3.21 -12.69
N CYS A 324 12.61 3.44 -12.02
CA CYS A 324 13.89 2.85 -12.38
C CYS A 324 14.11 1.43 -11.81
N ASP A 325 13.14 0.87 -11.09
CA ASP A 325 13.23 -0.43 -10.39
C ASP A 325 14.47 -0.54 -9.49
N LEU A 326 14.90 0.59 -8.89
CA LEU A 326 16.00 0.62 -7.93
C LEU A 326 15.54 0.20 -6.54
N THR A 327 14.25 0.45 -6.25
CA THR A 327 13.50 -0.08 -5.11
C THR A 327 12.04 -0.29 -5.52
N ARG A 328 11.34 -1.17 -4.81
CA ARG A 328 9.88 -1.40 -4.97
C ARG A 328 9.12 -1.12 -3.68
N ILE A 329 9.83 -0.72 -2.62
CA ILE A 329 9.25 -0.43 -1.32
C ILE A 329 9.69 0.97 -0.89
N VAL A 330 8.70 1.82 -0.63
CA VAL A 330 8.90 3.17 -0.08
C VAL A 330 8.04 3.30 1.17
N THR A 331 8.60 3.81 2.26
CA THR A 331 7.83 4.27 3.40
C THR A 331 8.00 5.77 3.57
N PHE A 332 6.93 6.49 3.87
CA PHE A 332 6.95 7.91 4.11
C PHE A 332 6.27 8.24 5.43
N ASN A 333 7.06 8.68 6.38
CA ASN A 333 6.61 8.95 7.74
C ASN A 333 6.40 10.44 7.97
N ILE A 334 5.15 10.86 8.20
CA ILE A 334 4.77 12.24 8.49
C ILE A 334 4.65 12.39 9.99
N GLN A 335 5.66 12.98 10.59
CA GLN A 335 5.76 13.16 12.03
C GLN A 335 4.89 14.33 12.52
N LYS A 336 4.40 14.22 13.75
CA LYS A 336 3.62 15.28 14.41
C LYS A 336 4.40 16.58 14.51
N ALA A 337 5.71 16.49 14.74
CA ALA A 337 6.60 17.64 14.85
C ALA A 337 6.64 18.54 13.60
N LEU A 338 6.11 18.05 12.48
CA LEU A 338 5.99 18.86 11.27
C LEU A 338 5.16 20.14 11.46
N PHE A 339 4.15 20.06 12.32
CA PHE A 339 3.21 21.14 12.62
C PHE A 339 3.40 21.73 14.03
N ASP A 340 4.35 21.22 14.80
CA ASP A 340 4.65 21.69 16.16
C ASP A 340 5.50 22.99 16.16
N ILE A 341 5.75 23.55 14.97
CA ILE A 341 6.59 24.75 14.83
C ILE A 341 5.74 25.97 15.14
N SER A 342 5.86 26.47 16.34
CA SER A 342 5.18 27.69 16.76
C SER A 342 5.56 28.88 15.87
N GLY A 343 4.58 29.47 15.23
CA GLY A 343 4.65 30.80 14.64
C GLY A 343 5.24 30.93 13.24
N ALA A 344 5.72 29.88 12.59
CA ALA A 344 6.37 29.96 11.29
C ALA A 344 5.50 29.50 10.10
N LEU A 345 4.53 28.61 10.32
CA LEU A 345 3.69 28.05 9.28
C LEU A 345 2.26 28.59 9.39
N THR A 346 1.97 29.66 8.69
CA THR A 346 0.60 30.08 8.42
C THR A 346 0.17 29.44 7.11
N ALA A 347 -0.69 28.45 7.15
CA ALA A 347 -1.31 27.91 5.96
C ALA A 347 -2.76 28.32 5.90
N SER A 348 -3.13 28.93 4.82
CA SER A 348 -4.51 29.07 4.39
C SER A 348 -4.89 27.76 3.72
N TYR A 349 -5.46 26.84 4.50
CA TYR A 349 -5.87 25.57 3.98
C TYR A 349 -7.38 25.45 4.11
N HIS A 350 -8.06 25.21 2.98
CA HIS A 350 -9.52 25.27 2.89
C HIS A 350 -10.09 26.51 3.53
N ASP A 351 -10.56 26.93 4.33
CA ASP A 351 -11.16 28.13 4.89
C ASP A 351 -10.18 29.09 5.56
N SER A 352 -8.94 29.14 5.09
CA SER A 352 -7.91 29.99 5.68
C SER A 352 -7.51 29.61 7.10
N ALA A 353 -7.62 28.31 7.45
CA ALA A 353 -7.19 27.81 8.74
C ALA A 353 -5.68 27.94 8.89
N ASP A 354 -5.24 28.60 9.94
CA ASP A 354 -3.86 28.54 10.42
C ASP A 354 -3.62 27.14 10.99
N VAL A 355 -2.66 26.40 10.45
CA VAL A 355 -2.30 25.05 10.91
C VAL A 355 -1.08 25.05 11.81
N ALA A 356 -0.52 26.22 12.12
CA ALA A 356 0.57 26.32 13.07
C ALA A 356 0.13 25.92 14.49
N GLY A 357 0.95 25.13 15.14
CA GLY A 357 0.72 24.66 16.50
C GLY A 357 0.99 23.18 16.68
N ASP A 358 0.66 22.67 17.85
CA ASP A 358 0.84 21.27 18.20
C ASP A 358 -0.29 20.43 17.58
N TRP A 359 0.02 19.68 16.53
CA TRP A 359 -0.94 18.78 15.87
C TRP A 359 -1.52 17.75 16.85
N HIS A 360 -0.70 17.21 17.72
CA HIS A 360 -1.16 16.24 18.72
C HIS A 360 -2.16 16.88 19.71
N GLN A 361 -1.88 18.11 20.15
CA GLN A 361 -2.80 18.84 21.03
C GLN A 361 -4.12 19.16 20.30
N PHE A 362 -4.08 19.47 19.01
CA PHE A 362 -5.30 19.66 18.23
C PHE A 362 -6.18 18.40 18.21
N ALA A 363 -5.58 17.21 18.14
CA ALA A 363 -6.33 15.97 18.22
C ALA A 363 -7.08 15.83 19.54
N HIS A 364 -6.45 16.15 20.66
CA HIS A 364 -7.08 16.10 21.99
C HIS A 364 -8.17 17.16 22.17
N ASP A 365 -7.92 18.37 21.69
CA ASP A 365 -8.84 19.50 21.91
C ASP A 365 -10.02 19.50 20.95
N ALA A 366 -9.91 18.85 19.81
CA ALA A 366 -10.84 18.97 18.70
C ALA A 366 -12.28 18.55 19.04
N ALA A 367 -12.51 17.70 20.03
CA ALA A 367 -13.85 17.33 20.46
C ALA A 367 -14.60 18.48 21.15
N SER A 368 -13.89 19.38 21.81
CA SER A 368 -14.45 20.49 22.60
C SER A 368 -14.15 21.87 22.02
N ASN A 369 -13.16 21.97 21.15
CA ASN A 369 -12.69 23.21 20.55
C ASN A 369 -12.84 23.17 19.01
N PRO A 370 -13.83 23.89 18.44
CA PRO A 370 -14.05 23.91 17.00
C PRO A 370 -12.85 24.43 16.19
N ASP A 371 -12.04 25.34 16.74
CA ASP A 371 -10.84 25.84 16.06
C ASP A 371 -9.74 24.74 15.99
N ALA A 372 -9.50 24.03 17.08
CA ALA A 372 -8.59 22.90 17.08
C ALA A 372 -9.04 21.82 16.08
N LYS A 373 -10.34 21.51 16.04
CA LYS A 373 -10.93 20.59 15.08
C LYS A 373 -10.67 21.03 13.64
N ARG A 374 -10.92 22.30 13.34
CA ARG A 374 -10.72 22.86 12.00
C ARG A 374 -9.26 22.76 11.57
N ARG A 375 -8.30 23.04 12.46
CA ARG A 375 -6.86 22.92 12.20
C ARG A 375 -6.45 21.46 11.98
N PHE A 376 -6.94 20.55 12.81
CA PHE A 376 -6.69 19.12 12.67
C PHE A 376 -7.19 18.56 11.33
N VAL A 377 -8.41 18.94 10.93
CA VAL A 377 -8.99 18.58 9.63
C VAL A 377 -8.16 19.16 8.48
N ALA A 378 -7.75 20.42 8.57
CA ALA A 378 -6.93 21.07 7.55
C ALA A 378 -5.57 20.38 7.34
N ILE A 379 -4.92 19.92 8.42
CA ILE A 379 -3.70 19.12 8.32
C ILE A 379 -3.98 17.80 7.58
N SER A 380 -5.06 17.11 7.92
CA SER A 380 -5.43 15.86 7.29
C SER A 380 -5.76 16.03 5.79
N GLN A 381 -6.45 17.12 5.42
CA GLN A 381 -6.70 17.50 4.03
C GLN A 381 -5.40 17.77 3.28
N TRP A 382 -4.46 18.45 3.93
CA TRP A 382 -3.15 18.72 3.37
C TRP A 382 -2.38 17.42 3.09
N ILE A 383 -2.34 16.47 4.03
CA ILE A 383 -1.70 15.15 3.84
C ILE A 383 -2.39 14.41 2.67
N THR A 384 -3.72 14.45 2.62
CA THR A 384 -4.50 13.84 1.53
C THR A 384 -4.04 14.34 0.17
N ARG A 385 -3.88 15.65 0.01
CA ARG A 385 -3.51 16.27 -1.26
C ARG A 385 -2.00 16.22 -1.52
N ALA A 386 -1.21 16.79 -0.59
CA ALA A 386 0.20 17.07 -0.82
C ALA A 386 1.10 15.84 -0.70
N VAL A 387 0.60 14.76 -0.08
CA VAL A 387 1.36 13.52 0.08
C VAL A 387 0.68 12.36 -0.64
N PHE A 388 -0.48 11.92 -0.18
CA PHE A 388 -1.14 10.76 -0.76
C PHE A 388 -1.51 11.00 -2.23
N GLY A 389 -2.26 12.06 -2.54
CA GLY A 389 -2.63 12.43 -3.91
C GLY A 389 -1.40 12.64 -4.80
N ALA A 390 -0.36 13.29 -4.28
CA ALA A 390 0.86 13.54 -5.03
C ALA A 390 1.61 12.25 -5.43
N PHE A 391 1.57 11.19 -4.62
CA PHE A 391 2.04 9.86 -5.03
C PHE A 391 1.17 9.28 -6.14
N LEU A 392 -0.16 9.40 -6.01
CA LEU A 392 -1.09 8.85 -7.01
C LEU A 392 -0.89 9.50 -8.37
N ASP A 393 -0.85 10.84 -8.42
CA ASP A 393 -0.65 11.61 -9.66
C ASP A 393 0.62 11.18 -10.41
N ARG A 394 1.71 10.94 -9.67
CA ARG A 394 3.00 10.57 -10.24
C ARG A 394 3.12 9.10 -10.65
N LEU A 395 2.34 8.23 -10.02
CA LEU A 395 2.29 6.80 -10.32
C LEU A 395 1.21 6.46 -11.35
N ASP A 396 0.21 7.31 -11.55
CA ASP A 396 -0.87 7.07 -12.51
C ASP A 396 -0.46 7.46 -13.94
N VAL A 397 0.67 6.94 -14.35
CA VAL A 397 1.23 7.06 -15.71
C VAL A 397 1.47 5.67 -16.27
N GLU A 398 1.26 5.51 -17.57
CA GLU A 398 1.37 4.21 -18.21
C GLU A 398 2.75 3.59 -17.99
N GLU A 399 2.74 2.35 -17.53
CA GLU A 399 3.93 1.51 -17.39
C GLU A 399 4.05 0.55 -18.58
N ALA A 400 3.01 -0.24 -18.84
CA ALA A 400 2.91 -1.14 -19.99
C ALA A 400 1.50 -1.71 -20.14
N ASP A 401 1.15 -2.11 -21.36
CA ASP A 401 -0.08 -2.84 -21.68
C ASP A 401 -1.38 -2.16 -21.19
N GLY A 402 -1.41 -0.83 -21.22
CA GLY A 402 -2.53 -0.03 -20.75
C GLY A 402 -2.69 0.00 -19.23
N LYS A 403 -1.72 -0.53 -18.47
CA LYS A 403 -1.66 -0.41 -17.01
C LYS A 403 -0.68 0.66 -16.59
N THR A 404 -1.00 1.36 -15.51
CA THR A 404 -0.15 2.38 -14.93
C THR A 404 0.77 1.80 -13.84
N PHE A 405 1.79 2.57 -13.44
CA PHE A 405 2.57 2.21 -12.25
C PHE A 405 1.66 2.09 -11.02
N LEU A 406 0.61 2.92 -10.92
CA LEU A 406 -0.36 2.86 -9.83
C LEU A 406 -1.14 1.54 -9.84
N ASP A 407 -1.58 1.06 -11.02
CA ASP A 407 -2.29 -0.23 -11.13
C ASP A 407 -1.43 -1.41 -10.64
N ASN A 408 -0.12 -1.33 -10.83
CA ASN A 408 0.84 -2.34 -10.37
C ASN A 408 1.41 -2.06 -8.97
N SER A 409 0.93 -1.02 -8.30
CA SER A 409 1.34 -0.64 -6.95
C SER A 409 0.22 -0.88 -5.95
N LEU A 410 0.60 -0.82 -4.68
CA LEU A 410 -0.28 -0.62 -3.54
C LEU A 410 0.28 0.54 -2.74
N VAL A 411 -0.43 1.66 -2.77
CA VAL A 411 -0.15 2.84 -1.94
C VAL A 411 -1.11 2.81 -0.77
N VAL A 412 -0.61 2.84 0.45
CA VAL A 412 -1.44 2.84 1.66
C VAL A 412 -1.12 4.06 2.50
N TRP A 413 -2.16 4.63 3.09
CA TRP A 413 -2.02 5.65 4.12
C TRP A 413 -2.84 5.26 5.33
N GLY A 414 -2.20 5.28 6.47
CA GLY A 414 -2.81 4.97 7.74
C GLY A 414 -2.19 5.71 8.90
N ASN A 415 -2.70 5.38 10.07
CA ASN A 415 -2.38 6.04 11.32
C ASN A 415 -1.99 5.03 12.40
N GLU A 416 -1.33 5.50 13.44
CA GLU A 416 -0.93 4.69 14.59
C GLU A 416 -2.10 4.34 15.53
N LEU A 417 -3.21 5.05 15.40
CA LEU A 417 -4.41 4.91 16.24
C LEU A 417 -5.64 5.41 15.48
N GLY A 418 -6.80 5.12 16.00
CA GLY A 418 -8.05 5.72 15.57
C GLY A 418 -8.23 7.14 16.13
N TYR A 419 -9.42 7.47 16.58
CA TYR A 419 -9.68 8.76 17.21
C TYR A 419 -9.27 8.74 18.68
N ASP A 420 -8.66 9.83 19.18
CA ASP A 420 -8.38 10.09 20.61
C ASP A 420 -7.73 8.90 21.35
N HIS A 421 -6.66 8.33 20.80
CA HIS A 421 -5.92 7.18 21.30
C HIS A 421 -6.67 5.83 21.29
N TYR A 422 -7.83 5.74 20.62
CA TYR A 422 -8.51 4.47 20.47
C TYR A 422 -7.78 3.57 19.49
N SER A 423 -7.73 2.29 19.79
CA SER A 423 -7.19 1.26 18.89
C SER A 423 -8.20 0.75 17.88
N THR A 424 -9.44 1.24 17.92
CA THR A 424 -10.51 0.86 16.98
C THR A 424 -10.68 1.88 15.88
N ASP A 425 -11.23 1.42 14.75
CA ASP A 425 -11.53 2.24 13.57
C ASP A 425 -10.32 3.06 13.10
N VAL A 426 -9.17 2.39 13.00
CA VAL A 426 -7.93 3.01 12.49
C VAL A 426 -8.10 3.32 11.03
N GLN A 427 -7.95 4.59 10.68
CA GLN A 427 -8.18 5.04 9.31
C GLN A 427 -7.20 4.40 8.35
N THR A 428 -7.75 3.92 7.25
CA THR A 428 -6.97 3.26 6.21
C THR A 428 -7.47 3.67 4.83
N LEU A 429 -6.59 4.28 4.07
CA LEU A 429 -6.79 4.62 2.68
C LEU A 429 -5.80 3.82 1.84
N MET A 430 -6.29 3.15 0.80
CA MET A 430 -5.49 2.33 -0.09
C MET A 430 -5.71 2.75 -1.53
N ALA A 431 -4.68 2.72 -2.36
CA ALA A 431 -4.80 2.96 -3.79
C ALA A 431 -3.94 1.99 -4.61
N GLY A 432 -4.41 1.70 -5.81
CA GLY A 432 -3.78 0.73 -6.69
C GLY A 432 -4.25 -0.70 -6.45
N SER A 433 -4.29 -1.47 -7.53
CA SER A 433 -4.83 -2.84 -7.51
C SER A 433 -3.79 -3.91 -7.24
N ALA A 434 -2.53 -3.55 -6.96
CA ALA A 434 -1.44 -4.52 -6.81
C ALA A 434 -1.34 -5.50 -8.00
N GLY A 435 -1.47 -4.97 -9.22
CA GLY A 435 -1.47 -5.76 -10.44
C GLY A 435 -2.76 -6.53 -10.71
N GLY A 436 -3.87 -6.12 -10.10
CA GLY A 436 -5.18 -6.75 -10.21
C GLY A 436 -5.47 -7.77 -9.10
N ALA A 437 -4.69 -7.77 -8.02
CA ALA A 437 -4.95 -8.61 -6.84
C ALA A 437 -6.03 -8.03 -5.91
N LEU A 438 -6.32 -6.74 -6.06
CA LEU A 438 -7.33 -6.03 -5.28
C LEU A 438 -8.38 -5.40 -6.20
N ASN A 439 -9.63 -5.47 -5.76
CA ASN A 439 -10.71 -4.65 -6.28
C ASN A 439 -10.59 -3.24 -5.69
N THR A 440 -10.75 -2.21 -6.50
CA THR A 440 -10.63 -0.80 -6.10
C THR A 440 -11.90 -0.02 -6.41
N GLY A 441 -12.00 1.19 -5.88
CA GLY A 441 -13.12 2.08 -6.12
C GLY A 441 -14.19 2.06 -5.03
N TYR A 442 -13.88 1.55 -3.83
CA TYR A 442 -14.90 1.31 -2.82
C TYR A 442 -14.61 1.99 -1.47
N TYR A 443 -15.68 2.49 -0.87
CA TYR A 443 -15.76 2.67 0.57
C TYR A 443 -16.29 1.36 1.17
N VAL A 444 -15.59 0.80 2.14
CA VAL A 444 -15.99 -0.43 2.84
C VAL A 444 -16.00 -0.17 4.34
N ASP A 445 -17.15 -0.36 4.97
CA ASP A 445 -17.34 -0.24 6.42
C ASP A 445 -17.48 -1.64 7.02
N TYR A 446 -16.47 -2.05 7.78
CA TYR A 446 -16.41 -3.35 8.45
C TYR A 446 -17.05 -3.36 9.84
N ILE A 447 -17.49 -2.21 10.36
CA ILE A 447 -18.08 -2.12 11.68
C ILE A 447 -19.43 -2.84 11.72
N ASP A 448 -19.63 -3.70 12.70
CA ASP A 448 -20.94 -4.25 13.01
C ASP A 448 -21.73 -3.31 13.95
N TRP A 449 -22.39 -2.33 13.36
CA TRP A 449 -23.17 -1.31 14.08
C TRP A 449 -24.35 -1.88 14.89
N THR A 450 -24.61 -3.19 14.83
CA THR A 450 -25.63 -3.85 15.62
C THR A 450 -25.11 -4.35 16.98
N GLN A 451 -23.79 -4.25 17.20
CA GLN A 451 -23.13 -4.77 18.39
C GLN A 451 -22.32 -3.68 19.08
N SER A 452 -22.30 -3.72 20.37
CA SER A 452 -21.48 -2.86 21.21
C SER A 452 -21.00 -3.60 22.44
N TYR A 453 -19.79 -3.29 22.87
CA TYR A 453 -19.14 -3.92 24.03
C TYR A 453 -18.55 -2.84 24.94
N ALA A 454 -18.55 -3.11 26.24
CA ALA A 454 -17.80 -2.28 27.16
C ALA A 454 -16.29 -2.37 26.80
N ASN A 455 -15.64 -1.23 26.71
CA ASN A 455 -14.20 -1.21 26.46
C ASN A 455 -13.45 -1.64 27.74
N PRO A 456 -12.68 -2.74 27.73
CA PRO A 456 -11.99 -3.22 28.92
C PRO A 456 -10.75 -2.41 29.30
N ILE A 457 -10.27 -1.54 28.43
CA ILE A 457 -8.99 -0.82 28.60
C ILE A 457 -9.22 0.69 28.64
N GLU A 458 -10.18 1.18 27.86
CA GLU A 458 -10.49 2.59 27.68
C GLU A 458 -11.92 2.88 28.16
N TRP A 459 -12.22 4.15 28.41
CA TRP A 459 -13.56 4.54 28.82
C TRP A 459 -14.54 4.52 27.64
N GLY A 460 -15.68 3.83 27.81
CA GLY A 460 -16.77 3.88 26.85
C GLY A 460 -17.19 2.55 26.27
N VAL A 461 -17.82 2.58 25.12
CA VAL A 461 -18.40 1.45 24.41
C VAL A 461 -17.69 1.29 23.07
N LEU A 462 -17.42 0.07 22.67
CA LEU A 462 -16.80 -0.28 21.41
C LEU A 462 -17.80 -0.94 20.48
N THR A 463 -17.70 -0.61 19.21
CA THR A 463 -18.39 -1.31 18.13
C THR A 463 -17.32 -1.96 17.24
N PRO A 464 -17.19 -3.30 17.27
CA PRO A 464 -16.07 -3.97 16.64
C PRO A 464 -16.18 -3.94 15.12
N GLY A 465 -15.05 -3.71 14.48
CA GLY A 465 -14.85 -3.91 13.06
C GLY A 465 -14.20 -5.26 12.76
N VAL A 466 -13.05 -5.23 12.13
CA VAL A 466 -12.23 -6.43 11.82
C VAL A 466 -10.81 -6.25 12.33
N PRO A 467 -10.14 -7.33 12.75
CA PRO A 467 -8.76 -7.26 13.20
C PRO A 467 -7.83 -6.68 12.12
N HIS A 468 -6.99 -5.75 12.52
CA HIS A 468 -5.97 -5.15 11.67
C HIS A 468 -5.02 -6.19 11.04
N ASN A 469 -4.78 -7.31 11.71
CA ASN A 469 -4.02 -8.44 11.17
C ASN A 469 -4.54 -8.90 9.81
N ARG A 470 -5.85 -8.87 9.58
CA ARG A 470 -6.46 -9.24 8.30
C ARG A 470 -6.09 -8.26 7.19
N TRP A 471 -5.96 -6.98 7.51
CA TRP A 471 -5.45 -5.97 6.57
C TRP A 471 -3.98 -6.21 6.23
N LEU A 472 -3.13 -6.57 7.23
CA LEU A 472 -1.73 -6.95 6.98
C LEU A 472 -1.64 -8.16 6.05
N VAL A 473 -2.44 -9.20 6.29
CA VAL A 473 -2.52 -10.40 5.44
C VAL A 473 -2.98 -10.04 4.03
N THR A 474 -3.98 -9.16 3.91
CA THR A 474 -4.46 -8.68 2.60
C THR A 474 -3.33 -8.05 1.79
N MET A 475 -2.53 -7.19 2.40
CA MET A 475 -1.40 -6.55 1.73
C MET A 475 -0.31 -7.55 1.33
N LEU A 476 0.08 -8.45 2.25
CA LEU A 476 1.11 -9.47 1.96
C LEU A 476 0.69 -10.37 0.80
N GLN A 477 -0.55 -10.84 0.80
CA GLN A 477 -1.07 -11.70 -0.27
C GLN A 477 -1.26 -10.92 -1.58
N ALA A 478 -1.76 -9.68 -1.52
CA ALA A 478 -1.86 -8.82 -2.69
C ALA A 478 -0.48 -8.57 -3.33
N MET A 479 0.58 -8.49 -2.53
CA MET A 479 1.96 -8.37 -3.00
C MET A 479 2.55 -9.72 -3.48
N GLY A 480 1.82 -10.83 -3.41
CA GLY A 480 2.21 -12.13 -3.98
C GLY A 480 2.81 -13.11 -2.99
N LEU A 481 2.86 -12.79 -1.69
CA LEU A 481 3.31 -13.71 -0.67
C LEU A 481 2.23 -14.76 -0.35
N GLN A 482 2.68 -15.93 0.07
CA GLN A 482 1.83 -17.01 0.54
C GLN A 482 1.90 -17.09 2.08
N PRO A 483 0.93 -17.70 2.76
CA PRO A 483 0.97 -17.87 4.21
C PRO A 483 2.30 -18.45 4.72
N SER A 484 2.88 -19.41 4.01
CA SER A 484 4.19 -20.00 4.34
C SER A 484 5.37 -19.01 4.33
N ASP A 485 5.21 -17.84 3.71
CA ASP A 485 6.28 -16.85 3.63
C ASP A 485 6.30 -15.92 4.86
N TYR A 486 5.17 -15.80 5.58
CA TYR A 486 5.03 -14.85 6.67
C TYR A 486 4.46 -15.44 7.98
N GLU A 487 3.71 -16.53 7.94
CA GLU A 487 3.18 -17.17 9.15
C GLU A 487 4.31 -17.82 9.96
N ARG A 488 4.26 -17.68 11.28
CA ARG A 488 5.31 -18.16 12.19
C ARG A 488 4.72 -18.98 13.32
N GLY A 489 5.45 -20.02 13.74
CA GLY A 489 5.10 -20.83 14.90
C GLY A 489 3.76 -21.55 14.80
N GLY A 490 3.26 -21.81 13.59
CA GLY A 490 1.95 -22.44 13.37
C GLY A 490 0.76 -21.51 13.66
N GLN A 491 1.01 -20.22 13.85
CA GLN A 491 -0.05 -19.22 14.04
C GLN A 491 -0.49 -18.67 12.68
N PRO A 492 -1.81 -18.64 12.39
CA PRO A 492 -2.32 -18.07 11.15
C PRO A 492 -2.19 -16.55 11.16
N GLY A 493 -1.85 -15.98 10.00
CA GLY A 493 -1.80 -14.54 9.81
C GLY A 493 -0.46 -13.92 10.13
N TYR A 494 -0.47 -12.59 10.29
CA TYR A 494 0.72 -11.79 10.59
C TYR A 494 0.41 -10.70 11.60
N GLY A 495 1.44 -10.25 12.32
CA GLY A 495 1.31 -9.27 13.40
C GLY A 495 1.00 -9.95 14.74
N TYR A 496 0.18 -9.34 15.55
CA TYR A 496 -0.08 -9.77 16.94
C TYR A 496 -0.93 -11.04 17.09
N GLY A 497 -0.74 -12.05 16.28
CA GLY A 497 -1.49 -13.30 16.36
C GLY A 497 -1.45 -13.97 17.75
N GLN A 498 -0.38 -13.77 18.51
CA GLN A 498 -0.24 -14.27 19.88
C GLN A 498 -1.06 -13.49 20.92
N ILE A 499 -1.50 -12.28 20.61
CA ILE A 499 -2.28 -11.42 21.51
C ILE A 499 -3.74 -11.84 21.58
N VAL A 500 -4.19 -12.65 20.62
CA VAL A 500 -5.58 -13.16 20.58
C VAL A 500 -6.00 -13.88 21.89
N SER A 501 -5.05 -14.36 22.65
CA SER A 501 -5.28 -14.97 23.96
C SER A 501 -5.11 -14.02 25.14
N ALA A 502 -4.73 -12.76 24.89
CA ALA A 502 -4.48 -11.80 25.94
C ALA A 502 -5.79 -11.30 26.60
N PRO A 503 -5.75 -10.93 27.90
CA PRO A 503 -6.97 -10.52 28.62
C PRO A 503 -7.62 -9.24 28.08
N TRP A 504 -6.92 -8.47 27.28
CA TRP A 504 -7.43 -7.26 26.61
C TRP A 504 -8.02 -7.52 25.22
N MET A 505 -8.08 -8.76 24.79
CA MET A 505 -8.78 -9.09 23.54
C MET A 505 -10.27 -8.74 23.67
N TRP A 506 -10.75 -7.96 22.73
CA TRP A 506 -12.14 -7.52 22.70
C TRP A 506 -13.11 -8.71 22.66
N PRO A 507 -14.13 -8.78 23.50
CA PRO A 507 -15.10 -9.87 23.50
C PRO A 507 -15.76 -10.11 22.13
N GLY A 508 -15.82 -9.08 21.27
CA GLY A 508 -16.37 -9.17 19.91
C GLY A 508 -15.53 -9.97 18.90
N TYR A 509 -14.29 -10.32 19.24
CA TYR A 509 -13.38 -11.04 18.35
C TYR A 509 -13.20 -12.51 18.74
N ALA A 510 -14.25 -13.17 19.19
CA ALA A 510 -14.20 -14.58 19.60
C ALA A 510 -13.63 -15.54 18.52
N ASN A 511 -13.70 -15.15 17.24
CA ASN A 511 -13.04 -15.86 16.14
C ASN A 511 -12.49 -14.83 15.12
N PRO A 512 -11.32 -14.23 15.39
CA PRO A 512 -10.83 -13.09 14.64
C PRO A 512 -10.34 -13.39 13.22
N GLN A 513 -10.19 -14.68 12.84
CA GLN A 513 -9.78 -15.10 11.50
C GLN A 513 -8.51 -14.40 11.00
N LEU A 514 -7.48 -14.29 11.83
CA LEU A 514 -6.28 -13.47 11.59
C LEU A 514 -5.53 -13.79 10.29
N GLY A 515 -5.60 -15.05 9.82
CA GLY A 515 -4.98 -15.48 8.56
C GLY A 515 -5.83 -15.25 7.30
N VAL A 516 -7.04 -14.70 7.44
CA VAL A 516 -7.97 -14.51 6.31
C VAL A 516 -7.92 -13.05 5.86
N PRO A 517 -7.73 -12.77 4.55
CA PRO A 517 -7.76 -11.41 4.01
C PRO A 517 -9.08 -10.68 4.29
N LEU A 518 -9.06 -9.37 4.14
CA LEU A 518 -10.26 -8.55 4.24
C LEU A 518 -11.27 -8.92 3.14
N PRO A 519 -12.53 -9.16 3.48
CA PRO A 519 -13.54 -9.47 2.49
C PRO A 519 -13.93 -8.23 1.66
N GLY A 520 -14.34 -8.47 0.41
CA GLY A 520 -14.87 -7.45 -0.48
C GLY A 520 -13.84 -6.67 -1.29
N ILE A 521 -12.57 -6.65 -0.88
CA ILE A 521 -11.50 -5.95 -1.59
C ILE A 521 -10.47 -6.87 -2.25
N THR A 522 -10.45 -8.15 -1.96
CA THR A 522 -9.63 -9.13 -2.69
C THR A 522 -10.30 -9.52 -4.00
N ALA A 523 -9.54 -9.54 -5.12
CA ALA A 523 -10.04 -9.87 -6.47
C ALA A 523 -10.22 -11.37 -6.71
#